data_d9e05c2932ace5b9e2d38e02db256ff5
#
_entry.id   d9e05c2932ace5b9e2d38e02db256ff5
#
_cell.length_a   1.000
_cell.length_b   1.000
_cell.length_c   1.000
_cell.angle_alpha   90.00
_cell.angle_beta   90.00
_cell.angle_gamma   90.00
#
_symmetry.space_group_name_H-M   'P 1'
#
loop_
_entity.id
_entity.type
_entity.pdbx_description
1 polymer ?
#
loop_
_entity_poly.entity_id
_entity_poly.type
_entity_poly.pdbx_seq_one_letter_code
_entity_poly.pdbx_strand_id
1 'polypeptide(L)'
;MRILLVEDDEMIGEAVADGLKGEGYAVDWVKDGNSAIIALDTTPFSLVILDLGLPGKDGLAVLKEIRFRKNHTPVLVTTARDTVNDRIEGLDAGANDYMEKPFHLQELEARIRSLT
;
A
#
# COMPACT_ATOMS: atom_id res chain seq x y z
N MET A 1 -15.47 2.84 -3.55
CA MET A 1 -14.33 2.08 -2.99
C MET A 1 -13.28 3.05 -2.50
N ARG A 2 -12.81 2.88 -1.28
CA ARG A 2 -11.81 3.76 -0.66
C ARG A 2 -10.48 3.03 -0.50
N ILE A 3 -9.42 3.67 -0.96
CA ILE A 3 -8.06 3.12 -0.95
C ILE A 3 -7.18 3.97 -0.04
N LEU A 4 -6.40 3.32 0.82
CA LEU A 4 -5.35 3.99 1.59
C LEU A 4 -4.03 3.85 0.85
N LEU A 5 -3.43 4.98 0.50
CA LEU A 5 -2.12 5.03 -0.15
C LEU A 5 -1.08 5.46 0.89
N VAL A 6 -0.09 4.62 1.14
CA VAL A 6 1.01 4.88 2.08
C VAL A 6 2.30 5.01 1.28
N GLU A 7 2.71 6.26 1.01
CA GLU A 7 3.82 6.58 0.13
C GLU A 7 4.46 7.89 0.58
N ASP A 8 5.75 7.90 0.85
CA ASP A 8 6.46 9.11 1.30
C ASP A 8 6.97 9.97 0.15
N ASP A 9 7.17 9.41 -1.04
CA ASP A 9 7.61 10.17 -2.21
C ASP A 9 6.44 10.99 -2.76
N GLU A 10 6.61 12.32 -2.78
CA GLU A 10 5.52 13.21 -3.21
C GLU A 10 5.17 13.07 -4.68
N MET A 11 6.16 12.87 -5.55
CA MET A 11 5.89 12.72 -6.99
C MET A 11 5.12 11.44 -7.27
N ILE A 12 5.55 10.34 -6.69
CA ILE A 12 4.89 9.04 -6.88
C ILE A 12 3.51 9.07 -6.24
N GLY A 13 3.41 9.55 -5.01
CA GLY A 13 2.15 9.61 -4.27
C GLY A 13 1.11 10.46 -4.97
N GLU A 14 1.50 11.65 -5.44
CA GLU A 14 0.61 12.55 -6.17
C GLU A 14 0.12 11.90 -7.48
N ALA A 15 1.04 11.31 -8.25
CA ALA A 15 0.69 10.67 -9.51
C ALA A 15 -0.28 9.50 -9.31
N VAL A 16 -0.02 8.66 -8.31
CA VAL A 16 -0.88 7.52 -8.00
C VAL A 16 -2.23 7.98 -7.48
N ALA A 17 -2.25 8.93 -6.53
CA ALA A 17 -3.49 9.42 -5.96
C ALA A 17 -4.38 10.06 -7.03
N ASP A 18 -3.80 10.91 -7.89
CA ASP A 18 -4.55 11.58 -8.95
C ASP A 18 -5.06 10.58 -9.97
N GLY A 19 -4.23 9.61 -10.36
CA GLY A 19 -4.63 8.58 -11.32
C GLY A 19 -5.79 7.74 -10.80
N LEU A 20 -5.74 7.32 -9.54
CA LEU A 20 -6.80 6.51 -8.95
C LEU A 20 -8.09 7.32 -8.74
N LYS A 21 -7.98 8.58 -8.33
CA LYS A 21 -9.15 9.46 -8.22
C LYS A 21 -9.82 9.65 -9.58
N GLY A 22 -9.02 9.75 -10.64
CA GLY A 22 -9.52 9.85 -12.02
C GLY A 22 -10.32 8.62 -12.44
N GLU A 23 -10.03 7.47 -11.86
CA GLU A 23 -10.77 6.21 -12.11
C GLU A 23 -11.96 6.03 -11.17
N GLY A 24 -12.26 6.99 -10.33
CA GLY A 24 -13.43 6.96 -9.45
C GLY A 24 -13.18 6.43 -8.05
N TYR A 25 -11.95 6.13 -7.68
CA TYR A 25 -11.63 5.70 -6.31
C TYR A 25 -11.56 6.90 -5.37
N ALA A 26 -12.01 6.72 -4.13
CA ALA A 26 -11.68 7.63 -3.05
C ALA A 26 -10.31 7.23 -2.50
N VAL A 27 -9.39 8.18 -2.40
CA VAL A 27 -8.02 7.90 -1.98
C VAL A 27 -7.66 8.78 -0.79
N ASP A 28 -7.22 8.13 0.29
CA ASP A 28 -6.58 8.83 1.42
C ASP A 28 -5.08 8.55 1.31
N TRP A 29 -4.28 9.58 1.23
CA TRP A 29 -2.84 9.47 1.08
C TRP A 29 -2.14 9.92 2.34
N VAL A 30 -1.33 9.02 2.92
CA VAL A 30 -0.48 9.28 4.08
C VAL A 30 0.97 8.98 3.72
N LYS A 31 1.92 9.56 4.47
CA LYS A 31 3.33 9.53 4.10
C LYS A 31 4.20 8.72 5.04
N ASP A 32 3.64 8.18 6.10
CA ASP A 32 4.38 7.41 7.10
C ASP A 32 3.54 6.29 7.70
N GLY A 33 4.22 5.36 8.37
CA GLY A 33 3.57 4.18 8.93
C GLY A 33 2.61 4.45 10.07
N ASN A 34 2.94 5.41 10.94
CA ASN A 34 2.06 5.73 12.07
C ASN A 34 0.74 6.34 11.59
N SER A 35 0.81 7.23 10.61
CA SER A 35 -0.39 7.80 9.98
C SER A 35 -1.25 6.72 9.33
N ALA A 36 -0.62 5.70 8.71
CA ALA A 36 -1.34 4.60 8.12
C ALA A 36 -2.11 3.79 9.17
N ILE A 37 -1.49 3.49 10.29
CA ILE A 37 -2.13 2.74 11.38
C ILE A 37 -3.33 3.54 11.94
N ILE A 38 -3.16 4.83 12.16
CA ILE A 38 -4.24 5.69 12.64
C ILE A 38 -5.40 5.70 11.64
N ALA A 39 -5.11 5.83 10.35
CA ALA A 39 -6.15 5.83 9.33
C ALA A 39 -6.93 4.52 9.32
N LEU A 40 -6.23 3.39 9.43
CA LEU A 40 -6.86 2.06 9.45
C LEU A 40 -7.70 1.82 10.70
N ASP A 41 -7.34 2.43 11.83
CA ASP A 41 -8.12 2.31 13.06
C ASP A 41 -9.42 3.12 13.01
N THR A 42 -9.49 4.15 12.17
CA THR A 42 -10.60 5.10 12.16
C THR A 42 -11.50 5.00 10.93
N THR A 43 -11.04 4.38 9.85
CA THR A 43 -11.77 4.35 8.58
C THR A 43 -11.65 2.97 7.94
N PRO A 44 -12.74 2.39 7.42
CA PRO A 44 -12.66 1.16 6.65
C PRO A 44 -12.14 1.45 5.24
N PHE A 45 -11.18 0.64 4.78
CA PHE A 45 -10.64 0.71 3.43
C PHE A 45 -10.86 -0.61 2.70
N SER A 46 -10.99 -0.54 1.38
CA SER A 46 -11.09 -1.72 0.52
C SER A 46 -9.72 -2.30 0.17
N LEU A 47 -8.69 -1.45 0.20
CA LEU A 47 -7.33 -1.83 -0.17
C LEU A 47 -6.34 -0.85 0.45
N VAL A 48 -5.16 -1.36 0.81
CA VAL A 48 -4.00 -0.55 1.20
C VAL A 48 -2.92 -0.74 0.15
N ILE A 49 -2.39 0.36 -0.37
CA ILE A 49 -1.18 0.37 -1.20
C ILE A 49 -0.06 0.84 -0.30
N LEU A 50 0.93 0.00 -0.07
CA LEU A 50 1.95 0.21 0.96
C LEU A 50 3.35 0.13 0.39
N ASP A 51 4.12 1.22 0.51
CA ASP A 51 5.55 1.20 0.24
C ASP A 51 6.30 0.66 1.47
N LEU A 52 7.28 -0.20 1.25
CA LEU A 52 8.11 -0.73 2.34
C LEU A 52 9.20 0.24 2.79
N GLY A 53 9.64 1.14 1.90
CA GLY A 53 10.72 2.10 2.19
C GLY A 53 10.26 3.37 2.88
N LEU A 54 9.41 3.27 3.89
CA LEU A 54 8.88 4.44 4.59
C LEU A 54 9.87 5.02 5.61
N PRO A 55 9.82 6.35 5.87
CA PRO A 55 10.61 6.93 6.94
C PRO A 55 10.05 6.52 8.31
N GLY A 56 10.91 6.44 9.29
CA GLY A 56 10.56 6.07 10.65
C GLY A 56 10.20 4.58 10.74
N LYS A 57 8.91 4.27 10.83
CA LYS A 57 8.43 2.89 10.91
C LYS A 57 8.48 2.24 9.53
N ASP A 58 9.28 1.20 9.39
CA ASP A 58 9.43 0.44 8.14
C ASP A 58 8.07 -0.11 7.68
N GLY A 59 7.83 -0.09 6.37
CA GLY A 59 6.59 -0.61 5.79
C GLY A 59 6.33 -2.07 6.11
N LEU A 60 7.38 -2.91 6.20
CA LEU A 60 7.21 -4.30 6.62
C LEU A 60 6.66 -4.39 8.05
N ALA A 61 7.16 -3.53 8.95
CA ALA A 61 6.65 -3.46 10.32
C ALA A 61 5.20 -2.98 10.36
N VAL A 62 4.84 -2.04 9.50
CA VAL A 62 3.45 -1.58 9.35
C VAL A 62 2.54 -2.73 8.93
N LEU A 63 2.96 -3.50 7.93
CA LEU A 63 2.20 -4.66 7.45
C LEU A 63 1.99 -5.68 8.56
N LYS A 64 3.04 -6.01 9.29
CA LYS A 64 2.95 -6.93 10.43
C LYS A 64 1.99 -6.43 11.50
N GLU A 65 2.01 -5.13 11.78
CA GLU A 65 1.11 -4.53 12.75
C GLU A 65 -0.35 -4.57 12.29
N ILE A 66 -0.60 -4.29 11.01
CA ILE A 66 -1.96 -4.39 10.44
C ILE A 66 -2.51 -5.81 10.66
N ARG A 67 -1.71 -6.82 10.38
CA ARG A 67 -2.15 -8.21 10.53
C ARG A 67 -2.25 -8.62 12.00
N PHE A 68 -1.37 -8.14 12.85
CA PHE A 68 -1.44 -8.37 14.30
C PHE A 68 -2.74 -7.82 14.89
N ARG A 69 -3.21 -6.68 14.39
CA ARG A 69 -4.49 -6.07 14.79
C ARG A 69 -5.71 -6.79 14.21
N LYS A 70 -5.50 -7.90 13.51
CA LYS A 70 -6.54 -8.69 12.86
C LYS A 70 -7.34 -7.90 11.82
N ASN A 71 -6.70 -6.92 11.21
CA ASN A 71 -7.25 -6.22 10.06
C ASN A 71 -6.87 -6.99 8.80
N HIS A 72 -7.87 -7.49 8.09
CA HIS A 72 -7.69 -8.34 6.90
C HIS A 72 -7.83 -7.58 5.58
N THR A 73 -7.81 -6.25 5.63
CA THR A 73 -7.84 -5.43 4.41
C THR A 73 -6.73 -5.88 3.46
N PRO A 74 -7.03 -6.11 2.18
CA PRO A 74 -6.00 -6.47 1.22
C PRO A 74 -4.88 -5.43 1.17
N VAL A 75 -3.64 -5.89 1.14
CA VAL A 75 -2.46 -5.03 1.06
C VAL A 75 -1.69 -5.36 -0.20
N LEU A 76 -1.51 -4.36 -1.06
CA LEU A 76 -0.64 -4.40 -2.22
C LEU A 76 0.63 -3.62 -1.88
N VAL A 77 1.75 -4.32 -1.82
CA VAL A 77 3.05 -3.68 -1.57
C VAL A 77 3.61 -3.13 -2.88
N THR A 78 4.01 -1.86 -2.87
CA THR A 78 4.72 -1.23 -3.98
C THR A 78 6.06 -0.71 -3.48
N THR A 79 7.16 -1.20 -4.02
CA THR A 79 8.48 -0.86 -3.46
C THR A 79 9.59 -1.01 -4.48
N ALA A 80 10.70 -0.29 -4.24
CA ALA A 80 11.94 -0.50 -4.98
C ALA A 80 12.72 -1.72 -4.49
N ARG A 81 12.34 -2.31 -3.36
CA ARG A 81 12.94 -3.54 -2.84
C ARG A 81 12.44 -4.72 -3.67
N ASP A 82 13.29 -5.30 -4.49
CA ASP A 82 12.88 -6.32 -5.46
C ASP A 82 13.77 -7.56 -5.45
N THR A 83 14.35 -7.91 -4.33
CA THR A 83 14.99 -9.22 -4.22
C THR A 83 13.94 -10.30 -3.97
N VAL A 84 14.26 -11.53 -4.30
CA VAL A 84 13.38 -12.69 -4.00
C VAL A 84 13.09 -12.74 -2.50
N ASN A 85 14.11 -12.49 -1.67
CA ASN A 85 13.94 -12.49 -0.22
C ASN A 85 12.99 -11.40 0.26
N ASP A 86 13.06 -10.20 -0.31
CA ASP A 86 12.16 -9.11 0.03
C ASP A 86 10.71 -9.47 -0.28
N ARG A 87 10.47 -10.09 -1.43
CA ARG A 87 9.12 -10.53 -1.83
C ARG A 87 8.59 -11.61 -0.90
N ILE A 88 9.44 -12.58 -0.54
CA ILE A 88 9.06 -13.65 0.40
C ILE A 88 8.70 -13.05 1.75
N GLU A 89 9.52 -12.14 2.28
CA GLU A 89 9.23 -11.47 3.55
C GLU A 89 7.90 -10.71 3.51
N GLY A 90 7.64 -9.98 2.43
CA GLY A 90 6.39 -9.24 2.27
C GLY A 90 5.17 -10.15 2.23
N LEU A 91 5.23 -11.21 1.44
CA LEU A 91 4.13 -12.16 1.32
C LEU A 91 3.91 -12.92 2.63
N ASP A 92 4.98 -13.36 3.28
CA ASP A 92 4.91 -14.06 4.56
C ASP A 92 4.37 -13.16 5.67
N ALA A 93 4.64 -11.86 5.61
CA ALA A 93 4.11 -10.89 6.56
C ALA A 93 2.63 -10.59 6.34
N GLY A 94 2.05 -11.06 5.24
CA GLY A 94 0.63 -10.96 4.97
C GLY A 94 0.23 -10.06 3.82
N ALA A 95 1.17 -9.67 2.94
CA ALA A 95 0.82 -8.95 1.71
C ALA A 95 0.04 -9.86 0.77
N ASN A 96 -0.94 -9.30 0.08
CA ASN A 96 -1.75 -10.03 -0.88
C ASN A 96 -1.12 -10.00 -2.28
N ASP A 97 -0.32 -8.98 -2.56
CA ASP A 97 0.41 -8.86 -3.82
C ASP A 97 1.63 -7.96 -3.60
N TYR A 98 2.56 -8.02 -4.52
CA TYR A 98 3.84 -7.32 -4.41
C TYR A 98 4.21 -6.77 -5.78
N MET A 99 4.49 -5.47 -5.86
CA MET A 99 4.74 -4.80 -7.12
C MET A 99 6.00 -3.96 -7.04
N GLU A 100 6.89 -4.13 -8.03
CA GLU A 100 8.16 -3.43 -8.08
C GLU A 100 8.01 -2.02 -8.66
N LYS A 101 8.72 -1.06 -8.11
CA LYS A 101 8.88 0.27 -8.70
C LYS A 101 10.08 0.27 -9.65
N PRO A 102 10.02 0.99 -10.78
CA PRO A 102 8.88 1.76 -11.28
C PRO A 102 7.80 0.86 -11.89
N PHE A 103 6.54 1.27 -11.79
CA PHE A 103 5.42 0.53 -12.37
C PHE A 103 4.57 1.45 -13.24
N HIS A 104 3.75 0.84 -14.10
CA HIS A 104 2.74 1.56 -14.87
C HIS A 104 1.44 1.65 -14.08
N LEU A 105 0.77 2.79 -14.19
CA LEU A 105 -0.51 2.99 -13.51
C LEU A 105 -1.55 1.95 -13.93
N GLN A 106 -1.56 1.58 -15.23
CA GLN A 106 -2.46 0.55 -15.72
C GLN A 106 -2.24 -0.80 -15.05
N GLU A 107 -1.00 -1.17 -14.76
CA GLU A 107 -0.70 -2.41 -14.05
C GLU A 107 -1.19 -2.34 -12.61
N LEU A 108 -0.98 -1.20 -11.95
CA LEU A 108 -1.48 -0.98 -10.59
C LEU A 108 -3.00 -1.12 -10.55
N GLU A 109 -3.70 -0.50 -11.48
CA GLU A 109 -5.16 -0.58 -11.56
C GLU A 109 -5.65 -2.01 -11.78
N ALA A 110 -4.96 -2.78 -12.64
CA ALA A 110 -5.31 -4.18 -12.87
C ALA A 110 -5.16 -5.02 -11.61
N ARG A 111 -4.09 -4.79 -10.83
CA ARG A 111 -3.87 -5.51 -9.59
C ARG A 111 -4.90 -5.11 -8.52
N ILE A 112 -5.29 -3.83 -8.47
CA ILE A 112 -6.37 -3.38 -7.58
C ILE A 112 -7.66 -4.13 -7.91
N ARG A 113 -8.03 -4.23 -9.19
CA ARG A 113 -9.23 -4.97 -9.59
C ARG A 113 -9.15 -6.44 -9.21
N SER A 114 -7.97 -7.04 -9.31
CA SER A 114 -7.76 -8.44 -8.94
C SER A 114 -7.92 -8.66 -7.43
N LEU A 115 -7.57 -7.70 -6.61
CA LEU A 115 -7.61 -7.81 -5.15
C LEU A 115 -8.95 -7.37 -4.54
N THR A 116 -9.73 -6.69 -5.28
CA THR A 116 -11.03 -6.17 -4.85
C THR A 116 -12.16 -6.65 -5.75
#